data_544c05a011baeb8c24b3286e836504fc
#
_entry.id   544c05a011baeb8c24b3286e836504fc
#
_cell.length_a   1.000
_cell.length_b   1.000
_cell.length_c   1.000
_cell.angle_alpha   90.00
_cell.angle_beta   90.00
_cell.angle_gamma   90.00
#
_symmetry.space_group_name_H-M   'P 1'
#
loop_
_entity.id
_entity.type
_entity.pdbx_description
1 polymer ?
#
loop_
_entity_poly.entity_id
_entity_poly.type
_entity_poly.pdbx_seq_one_letter_code
_entity_poly.pdbx_strand_id
1 'polypeptide(L)'
;IKKLKYDLNNDNALNSYHLLRYKCCVPEGPIEVISNVSLPLEINLDLLGGINFEKGCFIGQEVNARIKWRGLVKKKYVPITFKNDNLSNLELKNLNDKEIYLNDIIIGSLISMAYNNYEDLWYGIAIIKLTNLYKFEENNDLECKLQNLKLKIKFPQYMLPLPKKSETS
;
A
#
# COMPACT_ATOMS: atom_id res chain seq x y z
N ILE A 1 27.99 25.62 -4.85
CA ILE A 1 26.81 24.83 -4.59
C ILE A 1 25.68 25.46 -5.40
N LYS A 2 25.33 24.88 -6.57
CA LYS A 2 24.17 25.32 -7.36
C LYS A 2 22.92 25.11 -6.51
N LYS A 3 22.22 26.21 -6.13
CA LYS A 3 20.88 26.15 -5.57
C LYS A 3 19.98 25.52 -6.63
N LEU A 4 19.57 24.28 -6.41
CA LEU A 4 18.44 23.67 -7.13
C LEU A 4 17.21 24.53 -6.81
N LYS A 5 16.73 25.32 -7.77
CA LYS A 5 15.41 25.95 -7.68
C LYS A 5 14.38 24.85 -7.88
N TYR A 6 13.85 24.34 -6.78
CA TYR A 6 12.63 23.55 -6.83
C TYR A 6 11.46 24.50 -7.05
N ASP A 7 10.79 24.35 -8.17
CA ASP A 7 9.51 24.99 -8.40
C ASP A 7 8.44 24.18 -7.63
N LEU A 8 8.11 24.64 -6.43
CA LEU A 8 7.15 23.99 -5.53
C LEU A 8 5.71 24.02 -6.08
N ASN A 9 5.46 24.76 -7.14
CA ASN A 9 4.14 24.85 -7.80
C ASN A 9 4.01 23.94 -9.03
N ASN A 10 4.95 23.03 -9.24
CA ASN A 10 4.90 22.12 -10.38
C ASN A 10 4.08 20.87 -10.03
N ASP A 11 2.82 20.84 -10.42
CA ASP A 11 1.92 19.68 -10.24
C ASP A 11 2.52 18.37 -10.78
N ASN A 12 3.34 18.47 -11.82
CA ASN A 12 4.05 17.32 -12.38
C ASN A 12 5.12 16.76 -11.42
N ALA A 13 5.82 17.62 -10.69
CA ALA A 13 6.84 17.19 -9.72
C ALA A 13 6.18 16.50 -8.53
N LEU A 14 5.08 17.05 -8.02
CA LEU A 14 4.30 16.46 -6.93
C LEU A 14 3.71 15.10 -7.36
N ASN A 15 3.14 15.03 -8.55
CA ASN A 15 2.61 13.78 -9.08
C ASN A 15 3.71 12.72 -9.25
N SER A 16 4.89 13.09 -9.75
CA SER A 16 6.04 12.20 -9.88
C SER A 16 6.51 11.67 -8.53
N TYR A 17 6.49 12.52 -7.49
CA TYR A 17 6.79 12.12 -6.11
C TYR A 17 5.78 11.09 -5.60
N HIS A 18 4.47 11.33 -5.78
CA HIS A 18 3.43 10.39 -5.38
C HIS A 18 3.55 9.06 -6.13
N LEU A 19 3.81 9.09 -7.44
CA LEU A 19 4.03 7.87 -8.23
C LEU A 19 5.20 7.03 -7.70
N LEU A 20 6.32 7.68 -7.33
CA LEU A 20 7.46 6.97 -6.75
C LEU A 20 7.10 6.33 -5.41
N ARG A 21 6.43 7.08 -4.51
CA ARG A 21 5.97 6.55 -3.22
C ARG A 21 5.06 5.35 -3.39
N TYR A 22 4.09 5.44 -4.32
CA TYR A 22 3.12 4.37 -4.54
C TYR A 22 3.77 3.13 -5.14
N LYS A 23 4.69 3.29 -6.10
CA LYS A 23 5.51 2.18 -6.63
C LYS A 23 6.31 1.49 -5.51
N CYS A 24 6.82 2.26 -4.56
CA CYS A 24 7.57 1.75 -3.41
C CYS A 24 6.67 1.39 -2.22
N CYS A 25 5.35 1.58 -2.30
CA CYS A 25 4.41 1.37 -1.19
C CYS A 25 4.82 2.10 0.11
N VAL A 26 5.17 3.37 -0.01
CA VAL A 26 5.54 4.25 1.12
C VAL A 26 4.38 5.17 1.43
N PRO A 27 3.57 4.90 2.48
CA PRO A 27 2.47 5.77 2.87
C PRO A 27 2.96 7.04 3.56
N GLU A 28 2.24 8.14 3.38
CA GLU A 28 2.57 9.45 3.93
C GLU A 28 1.32 10.28 4.23
N GLY A 29 1.42 11.09 5.29
CA GLY A 29 0.38 12.06 5.64
C GLY A 29 -0.88 11.45 6.26
N PRO A 30 -1.79 12.30 6.73
CA PRO A 30 -2.95 11.87 7.53
C PRO A 30 -4.04 11.14 6.74
N ILE A 31 -4.03 11.24 5.41
CA ILE A 31 -4.99 10.54 4.54
C ILE A 31 -4.61 9.06 4.43
N GLU A 32 -3.32 8.77 4.33
CA GLU A 32 -2.82 7.40 4.15
C GLU A 32 -2.45 6.73 5.49
N VAL A 33 -2.03 7.53 6.48
CA VAL A 33 -1.68 7.08 7.83
C VAL A 33 -2.66 7.69 8.82
N ILE A 34 -3.76 7.00 9.07
CA ILE A 34 -4.86 7.51 9.89
C ILE A 34 -4.49 7.35 11.37
N SER A 35 -4.51 8.48 12.09
CA SER A 35 -4.24 8.52 13.54
C SER A 35 -5.19 7.59 14.30
N ASN A 36 -4.67 6.86 15.27
CA ASN A 36 -5.38 5.87 16.10
C ASN A 36 -6.00 4.68 15.35
N VAL A 37 -5.79 4.56 14.03
CA VAL A 37 -6.31 3.46 13.20
C VAL A 37 -5.20 2.66 12.55
N SER A 38 -4.25 3.34 11.89
CA SER A 38 -3.17 2.68 11.17
C SER A 38 -2.15 2.08 12.12
N LEU A 39 -1.96 0.76 12.05
CA LEU A 39 -0.92 0.07 12.80
C LEU A 39 0.43 0.13 12.06
N PRO A 40 1.54 0.42 12.75
CA PRO A 40 2.86 0.59 12.12
C PRO A 40 3.29 -0.61 11.26
N LEU A 41 2.98 -1.83 11.68
CA LEU A 41 3.32 -3.03 10.91
C LEU A 41 2.39 -3.27 9.71
N GLU A 42 1.16 -2.78 9.74
CA GLU A 42 0.23 -2.86 8.60
C GLU A 42 0.65 -1.91 7.47
N ILE A 43 1.20 -0.75 7.81
CA ILE A 43 1.70 0.26 6.86
C ILE A 43 3.17 0.05 6.47
N ASN A 44 3.72 -1.12 6.70
CA ASN A 44 5.10 -1.52 6.35
C ASN A 44 6.22 -0.73 7.05
N LEU A 45 5.96 -0.04 8.15
CA LEU A 45 6.95 0.83 8.80
C LEU A 45 8.14 0.04 9.34
N ASP A 46 7.94 -1.22 9.71
CA ASP A 46 9.02 -2.15 10.10
C ASP A 46 9.92 -2.53 8.91
N LEU A 47 9.33 -2.78 7.75
CA LEU A 47 10.06 -3.13 6.53
C LEU A 47 10.79 -1.94 5.92
N LEU A 48 10.23 -0.74 6.10
CA LEU A 48 10.81 0.53 5.66
C LEU A 48 11.89 1.08 6.62
N GLY A 49 12.24 0.33 7.69
CA GLY A 49 13.25 0.73 8.66
C GLY A 49 12.79 1.80 9.67
N GLY A 50 11.49 2.11 9.71
CA GLY A 50 10.93 3.08 10.65
C GLY A 50 10.77 2.55 12.08
N ILE A 51 10.88 1.24 12.29
CA ILE A 51 10.85 0.60 13.61
C ILE A 51 12.10 -0.25 13.78
N ASN A 52 12.84 0.02 14.85
CA ASN A 52 13.94 -0.84 15.27
C ASN A 52 13.53 -1.63 16.52
N PHE A 53 13.50 -2.96 16.43
CA PHE A 53 13.17 -3.86 17.54
C PHE A 53 14.37 -4.26 18.40
N GLU A 54 15.59 -3.95 17.96
CA GLU A 54 16.84 -4.28 18.65
C GLU A 54 17.36 -3.15 19.56
N LYS A 55 16.71 -1.97 19.48
CA LYS A 55 17.03 -0.84 20.38
C LYS A 55 16.35 -0.98 21.73
N GLY A 56 16.78 -0.17 22.71
CA GLY A 56 16.16 -0.08 24.03
C GLY A 56 14.67 0.30 23.99
N CYS A 57 14.05 0.34 25.17
CA CYS A 57 12.60 0.57 25.32
C CYS A 57 12.13 1.89 24.69
N PHE A 58 10.97 1.85 24.05
CA PHE A 58 10.29 3.02 23.48
C PHE A 58 8.77 2.92 23.66
N ILE A 59 8.08 4.05 23.59
CA ILE A 59 6.60 4.10 23.72
C ILE A 59 5.97 3.31 22.59
N GLY A 60 5.07 2.37 22.93
CA GLY A 60 4.38 1.51 21.97
C GLY A 60 5.15 0.24 21.55
N GLN A 61 6.36 0.01 22.10
CA GLN A 61 7.17 -1.16 21.77
C GLN A 61 6.44 -2.48 22.08
N GLU A 62 5.79 -2.58 23.22
CA GLU A 62 5.12 -3.81 23.64
C GLU A 62 4.06 -4.26 22.63
N VAL A 63 3.22 -3.34 22.18
CA VAL A 63 2.17 -3.63 21.20
C VAL A 63 2.78 -4.05 19.87
N ASN A 64 3.73 -3.28 19.35
CA ASN A 64 4.40 -3.58 18.08
C ASN A 64 5.18 -4.90 18.13
N ALA A 65 5.92 -5.16 19.18
CA ALA A 65 6.65 -6.41 19.38
C ALA A 65 5.69 -7.61 19.47
N ARG A 66 4.60 -7.49 20.21
CA ARG A 66 3.57 -8.52 20.32
C ARG A 66 2.95 -8.85 18.96
N ILE A 67 2.60 -7.82 18.17
CA ILE A 67 2.03 -8.01 16.82
C ILE A 67 3.04 -8.69 15.91
N LYS A 68 4.31 -8.27 15.93
CA LYS A 68 5.37 -8.83 15.09
C LYS A 68 5.65 -10.30 15.44
N TRP A 69 5.97 -10.57 16.71
CA TRP A 69 6.44 -11.89 17.13
C TRP A 69 5.35 -12.95 17.24
N ARG A 70 4.09 -12.53 17.46
CA ARG A 70 2.94 -13.43 17.46
C ARG A 70 2.28 -13.57 16.09
N GLY A 71 2.81 -12.91 15.04
CA GLY A 71 2.25 -12.98 13.69
C GLY A 71 0.81 -12.41 13.57
N LEU A 72 0.46 -11.44 14.42
CA LEU A 72 -0.91 -10.90 14.50
C LEU A 72 -1.21 -9.82 13.46
N VAL A 73 -0.31 -9.58 12.50
CA VAL A 73 -0.57 -8.67 11.38
C VAL A 73 -1.68 -9.27 10.52
N LYS A 74 -2.81 -8.57 10.44
CA LYS A 74 -3.98 -9.06 9.70
C LYS A 74 -4.09 -8.48 8.30
N LYS A 75 -3.51 -7.30 8.10
CA LYS A 75 -3.59 -6.53 6.85
C LYS A 75 -2.22 -5.95 6.52
N LYS A 76 -1.98 -5.67 5.25
CA LYS A 76 -0.76 -5.01 4.78
C LYS A 76 -1.09 -3.98 3.71
N TYR A 77 -0.35 -2.87 3.70
CA TYR A 77 -0.35 -1.96 2.57
C TYR A 77 0.44 -2.60 1.43
N VAL A 78 -0.13 -2.52 0.23
CA VAL A 78 0.48 -3.06 -0.99
C VAL A 78 0.35 -2.06 -2.12
N PRO A 79 1.32 -2.01 -3.04
CA PRO A 79 1.22 -1.21 -4.25
C PRO A 79 0.31 -1.92 -5.23
N ILE A 80 -0.55 -1.14 -5.86
CA ILE A 80 -1.44 -1.61 -6.91
C ILE A 80 -1.27 -0.80 -8.18
N THR A 81 -1.58 -1.42 -9.31
CA THR A 81 -1.64 -0.76 -10.62
C THR A 81 -2.90 -1.16 -11.36
N PHE A 82 -3.45 -0.23 -12.13
CA PHE A 82 -4.60 -0.51 -13.00
C PHE A 82 -4.67 0.47 -14.17
N LYS A 83 -5.33 0.04 -15.24
CA LYS A 83 -5.69 0.91 -16.37
C LYS A 83 -7.10 1.44 -16.19
N ASN A 84 -7.30 2.65 -16.68
CA ASN A 84 -8.64 3.22 -16.75
C ASN A 84 -9.14 3.14 -18.20
N ASP A 85 -9.80 2.06 -18.53
CA ASP A 85 -10.32 1.90 -19.88
C ASP A 85 -11.72 2.53 -20.06
N ASN A 86 -12.46 2.86 -18.97
CA ASN A 86 -13.88 3.24 -19.09
C ASN A 86 -14.46 4.15 -17.98
N LEU A 87 -13.67 4.69 -17.06
CA LEU A 87 -14.20 5.55 -15.99
C LEU A 87 -13.99 7.04 -16.30
N SER A 88 -15.00 7.84 -16.00
CA SER A 88 -14.89 9.30 -16.02
C SER A 88 -13.95 9.81 -14.91
N ASN A 89 -13.40 11.02 -15.09
CA ASN A 89 -12.56 11.66 -14.08
C ASN A 89 -13.27 11.84 -12.72
N LEU A 90 -14.59 11.96 -12.73
CA LEU A 90 -15.40 12.11 -11.52
C LEU A 90 -15.51 10.78 -10.75
N GLU A 91 -15.69 9.67 -11.47
CA GLU A 91 -15.74 8.33 -10.89
C GLU A 91 -14.38 7.94 -10.32
N LEU A 92 -13.29 8.30 -10.99
CA LEU A 92 -11.94 8.07 -10.51
C LEU A 92 -11.65 8.79 -9.18
N LYS A 93 -12.10 10.04 -9.02
CA LYS A 93 -11.94 10.78 -7.75
C LYS A 93 -12.67 10.14 -6.57
N ASN A 94 -13.69 9.34 -6.83
CA ASN A 94 -14.49 8.66 -5.81
C ASN A 94 -14.03 7.21 -5.54
N LEU A 95 -12.87 6.79 -6.06
CA LEU A 95 -12.36 5.44 -5.84
C LEU A 95 -11.66 5.24 -4.50
N ASN A 96 -11.21 6.30 -3.83
CA ASN A 96 -10.61 6.19 -2.49
C ASN A 96 -11.60 5.53 -1.51
N ASP A 97 -11.09 4.67 -0.63
CA ASP A 97 -11.85 3.86 0.31
C ASP A 97 -12.81 2.83 -0.33
N LYS A 98 -12.79 2.68 -1.66
CA LYS A 98 -13.57 1.64 -2.32
C LYS A 98 -12.98 0.26 -2.09
N GLU A 99 -13.89 -0.69 -1.94
CA GLU A 99 -13.55 -2.08 -1.68
C GLU A 99 -12.93 -2.76 -2.89
N ILE A 100 -11.92 -3.59 -2.60
CA ILE A 100 -11.26 -4.44 -3.58
C ILE A 100 -11.76 -5.88 -3.41
N TYR A 101 -12.10 -6.49 -4.52
CA TYR A 101 -12.70 -7.83 -4.57
C TYR A 101 -11.76 -8.82 -5.26
N LEU A 102 -11.73 -10.04 -4.76
CA LEU A 102 -11.16 -11.21 -5.40
C LEU A 102 -12.22 -12.31 -5.40
N ASN A 103 -12.69 -12.73 -6.59
CA ASN A 103 -13.76 -13.72 -6.74
C ASN A 103 -14.99 -13.37 -5.86
N ASP A 104 -15.45 -12.11 -5.98
CA ASP A 104 -16.60 -11.54 -5.26
C ASP A 104 -16.45 -11.47 -3.72
N ILE A 105 -15.27 -11.74 -3.19
CA ILE A 105 -14.94 -11.60 -1.77
C ILE A 105 -14.17 -10.30 -1.56
N ILE A 106 -14.58 -9.49 -0.59
CA ILE A 106 -13.85 -8.27 -0.19
C ILE A 106 -12.53 -8.67 0.46
N ILE A 107 -11.43 -8.27 -0.18
CA ILE A 107 -10.07 -8.53 0.29
C ILE A 107 -9.39 -7.31 0.91
N GLY A 108 -9.87 -6.12 0.62
CA GLY A 108 -9.29 -4.88 1.11
C GLY A 108 -9.96 -3.64 0.53
N SER A 109 -9.27 -2.51 0.59
CA SER A 109 -9.72 -1.23 0.01
C SER A 109 -8.56 -0.39 -0.54
N LEU A 110 -8.88 0.47 -1.50
CA LEU A 110 -7.95 1.47 -2.03
C LEU A 110 -7.80 2.61 -1.02
N ILE A 111 -6.55 3.05 -0.79
CA ILE A 111 -6.25 4.17 0.12
C ILE A 111 -5.99 5.45 -0.68
N SER A 112 -5.08 5.39 -1.65
CA SER A 112 -4.70 6.54 -2.45
C SER A 112 -4.19 6.10 -3.83
N MET A 113 -4.20 7.03 -4.79
CA MET A 113 -3.76 6.75 -6.16
C MET A 113 -3.26 8.00 -6.87
N ALA A 114 -2.41 7.82 -7.88
CA ALA A 114 -1.95 8.84 -8.82
C ALA A 114 -1.81 8.27 -10.22
N TYR A 115 -2.00 9.11 -11.21
CA TYR A 115 -1.91 8.73 -12.62
C TYR A 115 -0.54 8.98 -13.22
N ASN A 116 -0.01 8.01 -13.93
CA ASN A 116 1.23 8.12 -14.68
C ASN A 116 0.92 8.33 -16.17
N ASN A 117 1.09 9.56 -16.65
CA ASN A 117 0.83 9.94 -18.03
C ASN A 117 1.75 9.22 -19.04
N TYR A 118 2.97 8.81 -18.64
CA TYR A 118 3.93 8.17 -19.53
C TYR A 118 3.63 6.70 -19.76
N GLU A 119 3.15 6.01 -18.73
CA GLU A 119 2.87 4.57 -18.77
C GLU A 119 1.38 4.28 -19.04
N ASP A 120 0.53 5.32 -19.04
CA ASP A 120 -0.93 5.21 -19.13
C ASP A 120 -1.49 4.26 -18.07
N LEU A 121 -1.01 4.43 -16.83
CA LEU A 121 -1.35 3.58 -15.69
C LEU A 121 -1.64 4.40 -14.44
N TRP A 122 -2.59 3.94 -13.67
CA TRP A 122 -2.79 4.38 -12.29
C TRP A 122 -1.92 3.55 -11.36
N TYR A 123 -1.31 4.23 -10.42
CA TYR A 123 -0.57 3.65 -9.31
C TYR A 123 -1.24 4.04 -8.01
N GLY A 124 -1.31 3.13 -7.07
CA GLY A 124 -1.93 3.42 -5.77
C GLY A 124 -1.40 2.53 -4.66
N ILE A 125 -1.86 2.84 -3.45
CA ILE A 125 -1.67 2.03 -2.26
C ILE A 125 -3.02 1.49 -1.83
N ALA A 126 -3.09 0.20 -1.57
CA ALA A 126 -4.26 -0.47 -1.04
C ALA A 126 -3.93 -1.17 0.28
N ILE A 127 -4.91 -1.29 1.17
CA ILE A 127 -4.81 -2.15 2.34
C ILE A 127 -5.51 -3.48 2.03
N ILE A 128 -4.79 -4.58 2.15
CA ILE A 128 -5.31 -5.92 1.83
C ILE A 128 -5.09 -6.88 2.99
N LYS A 129 -6.06 -7.78 3.23
CA LYS A 129 -5.97 -8.83 4.23
C LYS A 129 -4.80 -9.77 3.90
N LEU A 130 -3.92 -10.03 4.87
CA LEU A 130 -2.70 -10.82 4.68
C LEU A 130 -3.01 -12.23 4.18
N THR A 131 -4.09 -12.84 4.66
CA THR A 131 -4.55 -14.17 4.21
C THR A 131 -4.83 -14.26 2.71
N ASN A 132 -5.17 -13.15 2.07
CA ASN A 132 -5.38 -13.09 0.63
C ASN A 132 -4.08 -12.77 -0.11
N LEU A 133 -3.13 -12.03 0.51
CA LEU A 133 -1.84 -11.70 -0.10
C LEU A 133 -1.00 -12.95 -0.40
N TYR A 134 -1.06 -13.97 0.42
CA TYR A 134 -0.36 -15.25 0.14
C TYR A 134 -0.79 -15.87 -1.19
N LYS A 135 -2.06 -15.72 -1.58
CA LYS A 135 -2.55 -16.21 -2.87
C LYS A 135 -1.90 -15.50 -4.05
N PHE A 136 -1.57 -14.21 -3.89
CA PHE A 136 -0.87 -13.42 -4.91
C PHE A 136 0.63 -13.72 -4.92
N GLU A 137 1.22 -14.09 -3.78
CA GLU A 137 2.62 -14.53 -3.72
C GLU A 137 2.82 -15.86 -4.46
N GLU A 138 1.86 -16.79 -4.31
CA GLU A 138 1.86 -18.08 -5.00
C GLU A 138 1.51 -17.98 -6.49
N ASN A 139 0.65 -17.02 -6.85
CA ASN A 139 0.17 -16.82 -8.21
C ASN A 139 0.15 -15.33 -8.58
N ASN A 140 1.20 -14.89 -9.25
CA ASN A 140 1.37 -13.50 -9.70
C ASN A 140 0.33 -13.03 -10.73
N ASP A 141 -0.43 -13.95 -11.33
CA ASP A 141 -1.46 -13.65 -12.34
C ASP A 141 -2.87 -13.49 -11.75
N LEU A 142 -3.00 -13.54 -10.42
CA LEU A 142 -4.28 -13.30 -9.78
C LEU A 142 -4.75 -11.87 -10.05
N GLU A 143 -5.93 -11.75 -10.67
CA GLU A 143 -6.59 -10.47 -10.91
C GLU A 143 -7.57 -10.18 -9.76
N CYS A 144 -7.48 -9.00 -9.18
CA CYS A 144 -8.51 -8.45 -8.32
C CYS A 144 -9.26 -7.30 -9.00
N LYS A 145 -10.41 -6.94 -8.45
CA LYS A 145 -11.28 -5.92 -9.03
C LYS A 145 -11.54 -4.79 -8.05
N LEU A 146 -11.50 -3.58 -8.55
CA LEU A 146 -12.00 -2.38 -7.87
C LEU A 146 -13.18 -1.87 -8.71
N GLN A 147 -14.40 -2.10 -8.26
CA GLN A 147 -15.58 -1.95 -9.12
C GLN A 147 -15.42 -2.77 -10.42
N ASN A 148 -15.40 -2.11 -11.58
CA ASN A 148 -15.21 -2.74 -12.90
C ASN A 148 -13.76 -2.75 -13.39
N LEU A 149 -12.81 -2.23 -12.59
CA LEU A 149 -11.40 -2.14 -12.96
C LEU A 149 -10.63 -3.38 -12.52
N LYS A 150 -9.80 -3.88 -13.41
CA LYS A 150 -8.82 -4.94 -13.09
C LYS A 150 -7.59 -4.34 -12.45
N LEU A 151 -7.26 -4.81 -11.24
CA LEU A 151 -6.08 -4.40 -10.50
C LEU A 151 -5.00 -5.47 -10.55
N LYS A 152 -3.75 -5.01 -10.56
CA LYS A 152 -2.57 -5.86 -10.36
C LYS A 152 -1.83 -5.42 -9.11
N ILE A 153 -1.40 -6.39 -8.31
CA ILE A 153 -0.53 -6.18 -7.15
C ILE A 153 0.90 -6.54 -7.58
N LYS A 154 1.85 -5.63 -7.35
CA LYS A 154 3.27 -5.87 -7.64
C LYS A 154 4.09 -5.58 -6.39
N PHE A 155 4.49 -6.62 -5.68
CA PHE A 155 5.28 -6.48 -4.46
C PHE A 155 6.67 -5.90 -4.73
N PRO A 156 7.08 -4.82 -4.01
CA PRO A 156 8.46 -4.40 -3.96
C PRO A 156 9.33 -5.50 -3.33
N GLN A 157 10.59 -5.58 -3.74
CA GLN A 157 11.51 -6.62 -3.26
C GLN A 157 11.63 -6.66 -1.73
N TYR A 158 11.61 -5.51 -1.06
CA TYR A 158 11.72 -5.41 0.40
C TYR A 158 10.52 -6.02 1.15
N MET A 159 9.39 -6.24 0.46
CA MET A 159 8.19 -6.85 1.05
C MET A 159 8.21 -8.39 0.98
N LEU A 160 9.11 -8.96 0.22
CA LEU A 160 9.20 -10.41 -0.01
C LEU A 160 10.32 -11.04 0.82
N PRO A 161 10.13 -12.27 1.32
CA PRO A 161 8.86 -13.00 1.36
C PRO A 161 7.86 -12.35 2.31
N LEU A 162 6.57 -12.57 2.06
CA LEU A 162 5.53 -12.10 2.99
C LEU A 162 5.70 -12.75 4.38
N PRO A 163 5.27 -12.05 5.46
CA PRO A 163 5.35 -12.61 6.81
C PRO A 163 4.68 -13.98 6.86
N LYS A 164 5.37 -15.00 7.38
CA LYS A 164 4.81 -16.35 7.48
C LYS A 164 3.48 -16.33 8.24
N LYS A 165 2.51 -17.08 7.72
CA LYS A 165 1.27 -17.35 8.43
C LYS A 165 1.63 -17.99 9.75
N SER A 166 1.28 -17.36 10.89
CA SER A 166 1.44 -18.03 12.18
C SER A 166 0.61 -19.31 12.16
N GLU A 167 1.23 -20.43 12.37
CA GLU A 167 0.58 -21.70 12.68
C GLU A 167 -0.06 -21.59 14.07
N THR A 168 -1.09 -20.78 14.17
CA THR A 168 -1.97 -20.78 15.35
C THR A 168 -3.25 -21.46 14.95
N SER A 169 -3.25 -22.76 15.23
CA SER A 169 -4.45 -23.58 15.46
C SER A 169 -5.47 -22.86 16.32
#